data_0aa5ca17c3ba5f5552d8726300851b47
#
_entry.id   0aa5ca17c3ba5f5552d8726300851b47
#
_cell.length_a   1.000
_cell.length_b   1.000
_cell.length_c   1.000
_cell.angle_alpha   90.00
_cell.angle_beta   90.00
_cell.angle_gamma   90.00
#
_symmetry.space_group_name_H-M   'P 1'
#
loop_
_entity.id
_entity.type
_entity.pdbx_description
1 polymer ?
#
loop_
_entity_poly.entity_id
_entity_poly.type
_entity_poly.pdbx_seq_one_letter_code
_entity_poly.pdbx_strand_id
1 'polypeptide(L)'
;KTTLLKLMLGGLQPTSGTVEEGTRIDVAYFDQLRHQLDLEKTVIDNVAEGRDFIDIDGQSRHVLSYLGDFLFSPQRARTPVKALSGGERARLLLAKLFSKPANLLVLDEPTNDLDVETLELLEEVLLTFNGTVLMVSHDRAFLDNVVTSTLVFEGEGKVREYVGGYQDWLRQGGSPRLLGVTESKSARPT
;
A
#
# COMPACT_ATOMS: atom_id res chain seq x y z
N LYS A 1 -8.80 11.71 -6.41
CA LYS A 1 -7.76 10.65 -6.42
C LYS A 1 -8.42 9.28 -6.49
N THR A 2 -9.24 8.90 -5.52
CA THR A 2 -9.96 7.61 -5.50
C THR A 2 -10.83 7.38 -6.74
N THR A 3 -11.42 8.43 -7.33
CA THR A 3 -12.18 8.35 -8.57
C THR A 3 -11.30 7.88 -9.75
N LEU A 4 -10.08 8.41 -9.86
CA LEU A 4 -9.13 7.99 -10.90
C LEU A 4 -8.74 6.51 -10.72
N LEU A 5 -8.43 6.09 -9.49
CA LEU A 5 -8.17 4.68 -9.19
C LEU A 5 -9.34 3.78 -9.63
N LYS A 6 -10.58 4.15 -9.28
CA LYS A 6 -11.78 3.39 -9.69
C LYS A 6 -11.97 3.34 -11.19
N LEU A 7 -11.63 4.42 -11.92
CA LEU A 7 -11.65 4.42 -13.38
C LEU A 7 -10.59 3.48 -13.96
N MET A 8 -9.35 3.57 -13.47
CA MET A 8 -8.23 2.74 -13.94
C MET A 8 -8.46 1.24 -13.69
N LEU A 9 -9.21 0.90 -12.64
CA LEU A 9 -9.49 -0.47 -12.22
C LEU A 9 -10.88 -0.98 -12.66
N GLY A 10 -11.51 -0.30 -13.63
CA GLY A 10 -12.80 -0.71 -14.17
C GLY A 10 -14.00 -0.57 -13.22
N GLY A 11 -13.79 -0.03 -12.00
CA GLY A 11 -14.84 0.19 -11.02
C GLY A 11 -15.80 1.36 -11.34
N LEU A 12 -15.42 2.20 -12.29
CA LEU A 12 -16.24 3.28 -12.85
C LEU A 12 -16.06 3.31 -14.37
N GLN A 13 -17.15 3.61 -15.10
CA GLN A 13 -17.09 3.83 -16.52
C GLN A 13 -16.72 5.29 -16.81
N PRO A 14 -15.80 5.57 -17.77
CA PRO A 14 -15.48 6.92 -18.17
C PRO A 14 -16.67 7.54 -18.92
N THR A 15 -16.89 8.84 -18.72
CA THR A 15 -17.93 9.59 -19.47
C THR A 15 -17.55 9.81 -20.93
N SER A 16 -16.25 9.77 -21.23
CA SER A 16 -15.68 9.84 -22.59
C SER A 16 -14.30 9.20 -22.59
N GLY A 17 -13.85 8.70 -23.74
CA GLY A 17 -12.60 7.97 -23.88
C GLY A 17 -12.75 6.48 -23.53
N THR A 18 -11.63 5.77 -23.50
CA THR A 18 -11.55 4.33 -23.23
C THR A 18 -10.53 4.06 -22.13
N VAL A 19 -10.77 3.02 -21.35
CA VAL A 19 -9.80 2.41 -20.43
C VAL A 19 -9.50 1.03 -20.97
N GLU A 20 -8.23 0.76 -21.22
CA GLU A 20 -7.76 -0.54 -21.67
C GLU A 20 -6.99 -1.19 -20.53
N GLU A 21 -7.48 -2.33 -20.08
CA GLU A 21 -6.80 -3.14 -19.07
C GLU A 21 -5.84 -4.12 -19.76
N GLY A 22 -4.65 -4.31 -19.17
CA GLY A 22 -3.71 -5.34 -19.60
C GLY A 22 -4.28 -6.74 -19.38
N THR A 23 -3.60 -7.75 -19.95
CA THR A 23 -4.00 -9.15 -19.79
C THR A 23 -3.43 -9.74 -18.50
N ARG A 24 -4.22 -10.61 -17.84
CA ARG A 24 -3.83 -11.35 -16.61
C ARG A 24 -3.44 -10.44 -15.44
N ILE A 25 -4.31 -9.48 -15.12
CA ILE A 25 -4.12 -8.62 -13.96
C ILE A 25 -4.77 -9.28 -12.73
N ASP A 26 -3.93 -9.62 -11.74
CA ASP A 26 -4.35 -10.09 -10.43
C ASP A 26 -4.19 -8.92 -9.44
N VAL A 27 -5.32 -8.31 -9.08
CA VAL A 27 -5.35 -7.10 -8.25
C VAL A 27 -5.51 -7.46 -6.78
N ALA A 28 -4.65 -6.92 -5.92
CA ALA A 28 -4.83 -6.94 -4.48
C ALA A 28 -5.09 -5.54 -3.93
N TYR A 29 -6.16 -5.40 -3.16
CA TYR A 29 -6.57 -4.14 -2.52
C TYR A 29 -6.28 -4.18 -1.03
N PHE A 30 -5.47 -3.23 -0.53
CA PHE A 30 -5.13 -3.15 0.89
C PHE A 30 -6.35 -2.86 1.78
N ASP A 31 -7.19 -1.91 1.38
CA ASP A 31 -8.34 -1.48 2.19
C ASP A 31 -9.40 -2.58 2.36
N GLN A 32 -9.60 -3.42 1.33
CA GLN A 32 -10.54 -4.54 1.39
C GLN A 32 -10.12 -5.61 2.40
N LEU A 33 -8.84 -5.72 2.73
CA LEU A 33 -8.32 -6.72 3.66
C LEU A 33 -8.53 -6.35 5.13
N ARG A 34 -8.71 -5.06 5.46
CA ARG A 34 -8.96 -4.60 6.83
C ARG A 34 -10.15 -5.32 7.49
N HIS A 35 -11.18 -5.65 6.71
CA HIS A 35 -12.38 -6.36 7.16
C HIS A 35 -12.27 -7.89 7.05
N GLN A 36 -11.16 -8.43 6.55
CA GLN A 36 -10.98 -9.86 6.29
C GLN A 36 -10.18 -10.58 7.39
N LEU A 37 -9.76 -9.91 8.45
CA LEU A 37 -9.13 -10.57 9.58
C LEU A 37 -10.18 -11.26 10.45
N ASP A 38 -10.03 -12.55 10.62
CA ASP A 38 -10.81 -13.31 11.59
C ASP A 38 -10.17 -13.16 12.97
N LEU A 39 -10.86 -12.44 13.86
CA LEU A 39 -10.34 -12.09 15.18
C LEU A 39 -10.20 -13.30 16.12
N GLU A 40 -10.97 -14.36 15.88
CA GLU A 40 -10.93 -15.57 16.70
C GLU A 40 -9.84 -16.54 16.26
N LYS A 41 -9.40 -16.47 15.00
CA LYS A 41 -8.29 -17.28 14.49
C LYS A 41 -6.93 -16.73 14.92
N THR A 42 -5.93 -17.60 14.89
CA THR A 42 -4.54 -17.19 15.12
C THR A 42 -3.98 -16.36 13.96
N VAL A 43 -2.84 -15.70 14.19
CA VAL A 43 -2.10 -14.99 13.14
C VAL A 43 -1.75 -15.96 12.00
N ILE A 44 -1.24 -17.16 12.32
CA ILE A 44 -0.92 -18.19 11.34
C ILE A 44 -2.14 -18.56 10.50
N ASP A 45 -3.27 -18.84 11.13
CA ASP A 45 -4.48 -19.29 10.43
C ASP A 45 -5.08 -18.19 9.54
N ASN A 46 -4.88 -16.93 9.89
CA ASN A 46 -5.30 -15.81 9.04
C ASN A 46 -4.48 -15.68 7.73
N VAL A 47 -3.26 -16.19 7.70
CA VAL A 47 -2.37 -16.14 6.53
C VAL A 47 -2.36 -17.47 5.80
N ALA A 48 -2.20 -18.59 6.51
CA ALA A 48 -1.96 -19.90 5.92
C ALA A 48 -3.16 -20.83 5.91
N GLU A 49 -4.28 -20.46 6.56
CA GLU A 49 -5.53 -21.25 6.56
C GLU A 49 -5.32 -22.71 7.00
N GLY A 50 -4.50 -22.91 8.03
CA GLY A 50 -4.19 -24.24 8.59
C GLY A 50 -3.06 -24.99 7.89
N ARG A 51 -2.37 -24.37 6.93
CA ARG A 51 -1.20 -24.96 6.25
C ARG A 51 0.09 -24.55 6.96
N ASP A 52 1.10 -25.41 6.97
CA ASP A 52 2.43 -25.07 7.50
C ASP A 52 3.28 -24.32 6.48
N PHE A 53 2.98 -24.48 5.19
CA PHE A 53 3.69 -23.86 4.09
C PHE A 53 2.75 -23.03 3.22
N ILE A 54 3.22 -21.92 2.74
CA ILE A 54 2.55 -21.02 1.80
C ILE A 54 3.44 -20.80 0.58
N ASP A 55 2.82 -20.57 -0.56
CA ASP A 55 3.53 -20.21 -1.79
C ASP A 55 3.68 -18.67 -1.86
N ILE A 56 4.90 -18.20 -1.97
CA ILE A 56 5.22 -16.80 -2.17
C ILE A 56 6.06 -16.71 -3.44
N ASP A 57 5.53 -16.09 -4.47
CA ASP A 57 6.19 -15.91 -5.77
C ASP A 57 6.71 -17.23 -6.37
N GLY A 58 5.93 -18.31 -6.23
CA GLY A 58 6.29 -19.64 -6.72
C GLY A 58 7.31 -20.40 -5.84
N GLN A 59 7.63 -19.86 -4.65
CA GLN A 59 8.49 -20.53 -3.68
C GLN A 59 7.71 -20.95 -2.44
N SER A 60 7.84 -22.22 -2.07
CA SER A 60 7.24 -22.73 -0.84
C SER A 60 8.02 -22.25 0.38
N ARG A 61 7.39 -21.49 1.26
CA ARG A 61 7.96 -20.99 2.52
C ARG A 61 7.18 -21.47 3.73
N HIS A 62 7.89 -21.79 4.80
CA HIS A 62 7.24 -22.10 6.07
C HIS A 62 6.60 -20.85 6.64
N VAL A 63 5.32 -20.92 7.06
CA VAL A 63 4.51 -19.76 7.49
C VAL A 63 5.14 -18.96 8.64
N LEU A 64 5.77 -19.65 9.61
CA LEU A 64 6.44 -18.95 10.73
C LEU A 64 7.66 -18.17 10.27
N SER A 65 8.41 -18.67 9.29
CA SER A 65 9.53 -17.92 8.69
C SER A 65 9.03 -16.69 7.94
N TYR A 66 7.96 -16.84 7.17
CA TYR A 66 7.31 -15.73 6.48
C TYR A 66 6.78 -14.66 7.44
N LEU A 67 6.07 -15.08 8.50
CA LEU A 67 5.55 -14.16 9.51
C LEU A 67 6.66 -13.47 10.32
N GLY A 68 7.83 -14.10 10.41
CA GLY A 68 9.03 -13.49 11.00
C GLY A 68 9.46 -12.22 10.25
N ASP A 69 9.34 -12.18 8.93
CA ASP A 69 9.63 -10.99 8.12
C ASP A 69 8.68 -9.82 8.46
N PHE A 70 7.47 -10.13 8.97
CA PHE A 70 6.48 -9.16 9.45
C PHE A 70 6.54 -8.97 10.98
N LEU A 71 7.68 -9.27 11.59
CA LEU A 71 8.01 -9.03 12.99
C LEU A 71 7.14 -9.84 13.99
N PHE A 72 6.60 -10.98 13.56
CA PHE A 72 5.93 -11.91 14.46
C PHE A 72 6.88 -12.99 14.96
N SER A 73 7.09 -13.04 16.29
CA SER A 73 7.75 -14.20 16.89
C SER A 73 6.90 -15.46 16.73
N PRO A 74 7.50 -16.66 16.75
CA PRO A 74 6.74 -17.92 16.65
C PRO A 74 5.66 -18.10 17.72
N GLN A 75 5.85 -17.53 18.91
CA GLN A 75 4.87 -17.54 19.99
C GLN A 75 3.71 -16.58 19.66
N ARG A 76 4.04 -15.36 19.21
CA ARG A 76 3.05 -14.35 18.87
C ARG A 76 2.20 -14.75 17.66
N ALA A 77 2.80 -15.44 16.70
CA ALA A 77 2.11 -15.97 15.52
C ALA A 77 1.01 -17.01 15.87
N ARG A 78 1.08 -17.65 17.02
CA ARG A 78 0.07 -18.61 17.50
C ARG A 78 -1.02 -17.98 18.37
N THR A 79 -1.01 -16.67 18.61
CA THR A 79 -2.04 -15.99 19.38
C THR A 79 -3.24 -15.59 18.52
N PRO A 80 -4.47 -15.58 19.06
CA PRO A 80 -5.64 -15.06 18.36
C PRO A 80 -5.49 -13.58 18.02
N VAL A 81 -5.98 -13.19 16.84
CA VAL A 81 -5.88 -11.81 16.32
C VAL A 81 -6.52 -10.79 17.25
N LYS A 82 -7.56 -11.16 17.99
CA LYS A 82 -8.19 -10.27 18.98
C LYS A 82 -7.23 -9.79 20.08
N ALA A 83 -6.16 -10.54 20.37
CA ALA A 83 -5.15 -10.20 21.37
C ALA A 83 -4.02 -9.32 20.81
N LEU A 84 -4.04 -8.97 19.53
CA LEU A 84 -3.04 -8.12 18.89
C LEU A 84 -3.31 -6.64 19.13
N SER A 85 -2.22 -5.86 19.23
CA SER A 85 -2.26 -4.39 19.16
C SER A 85 -2.69 -3.89 17.77
N GLY A 86 -2.96 -2.59 17.64
CA GLY A 86 -3.26 -1.97 16.35
C GLY A 86 -2.13 -2.14 15.34
N GLY A 87 -0.88 -1.86 15.73
CA GLY A 87 0.28 -2.03 14.87
C GLY A 87 0.51 -3.50 14.46
N GLU A 88 0.37 -4.46 15.38
CA GLU A 88 0.45 -5.88 15.04
C GLU A 88 -0.65 -6.32 14.07
N ARG A 89 -1.87 -5.80 14.20
CA ARG A 89 -2.93 -6.08 13.22
C ARG A 89 -2.61 -5.48 11.85
N ALA A 90 -2.02 -4.29 11.81
CA ALA A 90 -1.57 -3.69 10.56
C ALA A 90 -0.48 -4.54 9.89
N ARG A 91 0.53 -5.01 10.63
CA ARG A 91 1.57 -5.94 10.10
C ARG A 91 0.97 -7.26 9.62
N LEU A 92 -0.03 -7.81 10.33
CA LEU A 92 -0.74 -9.00 9.87
C LEU A 92 -1.50 -8.76 8.56
N LEU A 93 -2.12 -7.59 8.40
CA LEU A 93 -2.77 -7.22 7.14
C LEU A 93 -1.79 -7.16 5.99
N LEU A 94 -0.60 -6.59 6.21
CA LEU A 94 0.48 -6.60 5.23
C LEU A 94 0.91 -8.02 4.89
N ALA A 95 1.19 -8.86 5.90
CA ALA A 95 1.54 -10.26 5.68
C ALA A 95 0.46 -10.99 4.86
N LYS A 96 -0.81 -10.76 5.15
CA LYS A 96 -1.93 -11.36 4.41
C LYS A 96 -2.04 -10.81 2.98
N LEU A 97 -1.77 -9.53 2.76
CA LEU A 97 -1.76 -8.91 1.44
C LEU A 97 -0.69 -9.55 0.54
N PHE A 98 0.55 -9.57 1.05
CA PHE A 98 1.69 -10.06 0.29
C PHE A 98 1.81 -11.59 0.23
N SER A 99 0.98 -12.34 0.97
CA SER A 99 0.87 -13.80 0.84
C SER A 99 0.00 -14.24 -0.34
N LYS A 100 -0.75 -13.32 -0.96
CA LYS A 100 -1.61 -13.63 -2.10
C LYS A 100 -0.86 -13.35 -3.40
N PRO A 101 -1.01 -14.22 -4.40
CA PRO A 101 -0.47 -13.91 -5.72
C PRO A 101 -1.17 -12.66 -6.27
N ALA A 102 -0.40 -11.63 -6.55
CA ALA A 102 -0.87 -10.39 -7.15
C ALA A 102 0.24 -9.77 -7.98
N ASN A 103 -0.09 -9.17 -9.11
CA ASN A 103 0.84 -8.41 -9.93
C ASN A 103 0.49 -6.92 -9.99
N LEU A 104 -0.63 -6.54 -9.34
CA LEU A 104 -1.05 -5.16 -9.17
C LEU A 104 -1.54 -4.95 -7.73
N LEU A 105 -0.84 -4.09 -6.99
CA LEU A 105 -1.24 -3.64 -5.66
C LEU A 105 -1.93 -2.29 -5.75
N VAL A 106 -3.04 -2.14 -5.04
CA VAL A 106 -3.77 -0.88 -4.91
C VAL A 106 -3.82 -0.48 -3.44
N LEU A 107 -3.19 0.65 -3.12
CA LEU A 107 -3.03 1.19 -1.78
C LEU A 107 -3.67 2.58 -1.72
N ASP A 108 -4.76 2.72 -0.98
CA ASP A 108 -5.40 4.02 -0.74
C ASP A 108 -5.12 4.47 0.70
N GLU A 109 -4.27 5.50 0.85
CA GLU A 109 -3.78 6.04 2.12
C GLU A 109 -3.23 4.95 3.07
N PRO A 110 -2.28 4.11 2.63
CA PRO A 110 -1.82 2.96 3.41
C PRO A 110 -1.05 3.36 4.68
N THR A 111 -0.53 4.58 4.73
CA THR A 111 0.27 5.11 5.85
C THR A 111 -0.57 5.59 7.02
N ASN A 112 -1.88 5.75 6.84
CA ASN A 112 -2.77 6.18 7.91
C ASN A 112 -2.83 5.14 9.03
N ASP A 113 -2.67 5.59 10.26
CA ASP A 113 -2.73 4.78 11.49
C ASP A 113 -1.60 3.75 11.65
N LEU A 114 -0.53 3.83 10.85
CA LEU A 114 0.66 2.99 11.02
C LEU A 114 1.64 3.60 12.02
N ASP A 115 2.22 2.76 12.88
CA ASP A 115 3.40 3.13 13.65
C ASP A 115 4.66 3.14 12.76
N VAL A 116 5.74 3.75 13.25
CA VAL A 116 6.98 3.92 12.48
C VAL A 116 7.54 2.58 12.01
N GLU A 117 7.54 1.57 12.89
CA GLU A 117 8.05 0.23 12.59
C GLU A 117 7.25 -0.45 11.46
N THR A 118 5.93 -0.30 11.47
CA THR A 118 5.06 -0.84 10.41
C THR A 118 5.20 -0.07 9.10
N LEU A 119 5.46 1.24 9.17
CA LEU A 119 5.70 2.07 8.00
C LEU A 119 7.01 1.67 7.30
N GLU A 120 8.11 1.51 8.06
CA GLU A 120 9.39 1.05 7.52
C GLU A 120 9.26 -0.34 6.89
N LEU A 121 8.54 -1.25 7.53
CA LEU A 121 8.24 -2.57 6.98
C LEU A 121 7.46 -2.47 5.66
N LEU A 122 6.46 -1.59 5.57
CA LEU A 122 5.68 -1.40 4.35
C LEU A 122 6.58 -0.89 3.21
N GLU A 123 7.49 0.07 3.48
CA GLU A 123 8.47 0.56 2.50
C GLU A 123 9.34 -0.59 1.98
N GLU A 124 9.92 -1.39 2.87
CA GLU A 124 10.79 -2.51 2.53
C GLU A 124 10.08 -3.54 1.64
N VAL A 125 8.87 -3.94 2.01
CA VAL A 125 8.10 -4.92 1.24
C VAL A 125 7.69 -4.38 -0.13
N LEU A 126 7.32 -3.09 -0.22
CA LEU A 126 6.98 -2.47 -1.50
C LEU A 126 8.16 -2.36 -2.45
N LEU A 127 9.37 -2.10 -1.93
CA LEU A 127 10.60 -2.04 -2.74
C LEU A 127 11.00 -3.40 -3.32
N THR A 128 10.58 -4.50 -2.68
CA THR A 128 10.86 -5.86 -3.15
C THR A 128 9.71 -6.47 -3.95
N PHE A 129 8.58 -5.81 -4.05
CA PHE A 129 7.41 -6.33 -4.76
C PHE A 129 7.63 -6.38 -6.27
N ASN A 130 7.43 -7.58 -6.86
CA ASN A 130 7.54 -7.82 -8.29
C ASN A 130 6.21 -7.57 -9.00
N GLY A 131 5.83 -6.31 -9.16
CA GLY A 131 4.57 -5.95 -9.81
C GLY A 131 4.39 -4.45 -9.92
N THR A 132 3.19 -4.04 -10.28
CA THR A 132 2.82 -2.63 -10.34
C THR A 132 2.15 -2.23 -9.03
N VAL A 133 2.53 -1.06 -8.49
CA VAL A 133 1.90 -0.47 -7.31
C VAL A 133 1.18 0.81 -7.73
N LEU A 134 -0.13 0.87 -7.49
CA LEU A 134 -0.91 2.09 -7.59
C LEU A 134 -1.22 2.59 -6.18
N MET A 135 -0.70 3.76 -5.85
CA MET A 135 -0.80 4.30 -4.50
C MET A 135 -1.40 5.70 -4.47
N VAL A 136 -2.27 5.94 -3.53
CA VAL A 136 -2.66 7.28 -3.10
C VAL A 136 -2.12 7.49 -1.69
N SER A 137 -1.33 8.52 -1.48
CA SER A 137 -0.85 8.92 -0.15
C SER A 137 -0.74 10.43 -0.03
N HIS A 138 -0.84 10.92 1.20
CA HIS A 138 -0.51 12.28 1.59
C HIS A 138 0.87 12.38 2.25
N ASP A 139 1.49 11.24 2.56
CA ASP A 139 2.82 11.18 3.11
C ASP A 139 3.87 11.33 2.00
N ARG A 140 4.48 12.52 1.96
CA ARG A 140 5.45 12.90 0.92
C ARG A 140 6.77 12.16 1.07
N ALA A 141 7.22 11.93 2.30
CA ALA A 141 8.46 11.23 2.56
C ALA A 141 8.34 9.77 2.13
N PHE A 142 7.23 9.13 2.47
CA PHE A 142 6.92 7.78 2.03
C PHE A 142 6.86 7.66 0.50
N LEU A 143 6.19 8.61 -0.19
CA LEU A 143 6.17 8.64 -1.65
C LEU A 143 7.58 8.76 -2.24
N ASP A 144 8.41 9.67 -1.70
CA ASP A 144 9.79 9.85 -2.19
C ASP A 144 10.65 8.59 -2.03
N ASN A 145 10.37 7.74 -1.03
CA ASN A 145 11.12 6.51 -0.79
C ASN A 145 10.69 5.35 -1.70
N VAL A 146 9.42 5.32 -2.13
CA VAL A 146 8.83 4.10 -2.72
C VAL A 146 8.50 4.25 -4.20
N VAL A 147 7.99 5.42 -4.65
CA VAL A 147 7.43 5.52 -5.99
C VAL A 147 8.46 5.82 -7.07
N THR A 148 8.26 5.26 -8.25
CA THR A 148 9.09 5.50 -9.45
C THR A 148 8.51 6.62 -10.32
N SER A 149 7.20 6.91 -10.21
CA SER A 149 6.55 8.03 -10.89
C SER A 149 5.35 8.54 -10.09
N THR A 150 4.95 9.76 -10.35
CA THR A 150 3.85 10.44 -9.67
C THR A 150 2.87 11.02 -10.67
N LEU A 151 1.57 10.70 -10.51
CA LEU A 151 0.48 11.32 -11.27
C LEU A 151 -0.03 12.54 -10.52
N VAL A 152 0.12 13.72 -11.11
CA VAL A 152 -0.26 15.00 -10.52
C VAL A 152 -1.49 15.57 -11.20
N PHE A 153 -2.48 15.98 -10.39
CA PHE A 153 -3.64 16.73 -10.87
C PHE A 153 -3.29 18.21 -10.92
N GLU A 154 -3.11 18.74 -12.12
CA GLU A 154 -2.69 20.14 -12.34
C GLU A 154 -3.87 21.13 -12.40
N GLY A 155 -5.08 20.67 -12.15
CA GLY A 155 -6.32 21.44 -12.29
C GLY A 155 -6.94 21.29 -13.69
N GLU A 156 -8.15 21.84 -13.86
CA GLU A 156 -8.89 21.79 -15.12
C GLU A 156 -9.03 20.39 -15.78
N GLY A 157 -9.05 19.33 -14.94
CA GLY A 157 -9.12 17.95 -15.41
C GLY A 157 -7.81 17.39 -15.99
N LYS A 158 -6.72 18.14 -15.94
CA LYS A 158 -5.41 17.68 -16.45
C LYS A 158 -4.71 16.84 -15.41
N VAL A 159 -4.26 15.67 -15.83
CA VAL A 159 -3.38 14.78 -15.05
C VAL A 159 -2.09 14.59 -15.83
N ARG A 160 -0.95 14.79 -15.18
CA ARG A 160 0.36 14.61 -15.79
C ARG A 160 1.22 13.68 -14.95
N GLU A 161 1.97 12.82 -15.62
CA GLU A 161 2.96 11.96 -15.01
C GLU A 161 4.32 12.66 -14.91
N TYR A 162 4.96 12.48 -13.77
CA TYR A 162 6.32 12.94 -13.48
C TYR A 162 7.15 11.77 -12.96
N VAL A 163 8.40 11.69 -13.41
CA VAL A 163 9.34 10.66 -12.93
C VAL A 163 9.74 10.96 -11.48
N GLY A 164 9.72 9.95 -10.63
CA GLY A 164 10.10 10.06 -9.22
C GLY A 164 8.98 10.47 -8.29
N GLY A 165 9.35 10.81 -7.06
CA GLY A 165 8.45 11.17 -5.97
C GLY A 165 8.07 12.66 -5.94
N TYR A 166 7.65 13.11 -4.76
CA TYR A 166 7.22 14.49 -4.54
C TYR A 166 8.36 15.51 -4.74
N GLN A 167 9.56 15.20 -4.26
CA GLN A 167 10.72 16.07 -4.40
C GLN A 167 11.18 16.19 -5.86
N ASP A 168 11.12 15.10 -6.60
CA ASP A 168 11.46 15.09 -8.03
C ASP A 168 10.44 15.88 -8.84
N TRP A 169 9.15 15.79 -8.50
CA TRP A 169 8.12 16.63 -9.09
C TRP A 169 8.41 18.13 -8.87
N LEU A 170 8.82 18.54 -7.66
CA LEU A 170 9.21 19.93 -7.38
C LEU A 170 10.40 20.38 -8.24
N ARG A 171 11.42 19.53 -8.40
CA ARG A 171 12.60 19.80 -9.26
C ARG A 171 12.23 19.96 -10.73
N GLN A 172 11.20 19.27 -11.18
CA GLN A 172 10.66 19.33 -12.55
C GLN A 172 9.70 20.51 -12.77
N GLY A 173 9.66 21.48 -11.83
CA GLY A 173 8.85 22.69 -11.93
C GLY A 173 7.45 22.57 -11.32
N GLY A 174 7.19 21.52 -10.57
CA GLY A 174 5.94 21.35 -9.81
C GLY A 174 5.77 22.44 -8.75
N SER A 175 4.55 22.86 -8.50
CA SER A 175 4.22 23.86 -7.48
C SER A 175 3.16 23.35 -6.52
N PRO A 176 3.41 23.37 -5.18
CA PRO A 176 2.42 22.96 -4.18
C PRO A 176 1.11 23.75 -4.25
N ARG A 177 1.13 24.96 -4.81
CA ARG A 177 -0.08 25.78 -5.02
C ARG A 177 -1.08 25.13 -5.95
N LEU A 178 -0.62 24.30 -6.89
CA LEU A 178 -1.49 23.54 -7.80
C LEU A 178 -2.27 22.44 -7.07
N LEU A 179 -1.77 22.01 -5.91
CA LEU A 179 -2.43 20.97 -5.09
C LEU A 179 -3.43 21.56 -4.08
N GLY A 180 -3.66 22.87 -4.08
CA GLY A 180 -4.54 23.54 -3.11
C GLY A 180 -3.98 23.56 -1.67
N VAL A 181 -2.70 23.26 -1.49
CA VAL A 181 -2.03 23.30 -0.18
C VAL A 181 -1.53 24.73 0.03
N THR A 182 -2.24 25.52 0.82
CA THR A 182 -1.71 26.77 1.37
C THR A 182 -0.62 26.44 2.39
N GLU A 183 0.63 26.82 2.10
CA GLU A 183 1.70 26.79 3.10
C GLU A 183 1.26 27.62 4.31
N SER A 184 1.10 26.97 5.46
CA SER A 184 1.01 27.70 6.73
C SER A 184 2.37 28.40 6.93
N LYS A 185 2.39 29.73 6.88
CA LYS A 185 3.56 30.52 7.24
C LYS A 185 3.96 30.13 8.67
N SER A 186 5.06 29.39 8.81
CA SER A 186 5.71 29.25 10.10
C SER A 186 6.15 30.65 10.56
N ALA A 187 5.48 31.17 11.60
CA ALA A 187 5.87 32.39 12.26
C ALA A 187 7.30 32.19 12.78
N ARG A 188 8.25 33.03 12.33
CA ARG A 188 9.56 33.16 12.95
C ARG A 188 9.34 33.72 14.36
N PRO A 189 9.90 33.11 15.41
CA PRO A 189 9.98 33.76 16.70
C PRO A 189 11.03 34.91 16.61
N THR A 190 10.63 36.09 17.03
CA THR A 190 11.50 37.22 17.33
C THR A 190 12.24 36.98 18.62
#